data_a19a1aa8af14347d8aa08ae1a666c033
#
_entry.id   a19a1aa8af14347d8aa08ae1a666c033
#
_cell.length_a   1.000
_cell.length_b   1.000
_cell.length_c   1.000
_cell.angle_alpha   90.00
_cell.angle_beta   90.00
_cell.angle_gamma   90.00
#
_symmetry.space_group_name_H-M   'P 1'
#
loop_
_entity.id
_entity.type
_entity.pdbx_description
1 polymer ?
#
loop_
_entity_poly.entity_id
_entity_poly.type
_entity_poly.pdbx_seq_one_letter_code
_entity_poly.pdbx_strand_id
1 'polypeptide(L)'
;ARPSMPVEILGFSEVPQAGEIINGMDDNEARAIAEKRIAKQRVQELQATHKVTLDDIFNQIQQGELKDLNIIIKADVQGSVEALRQSLEGIKNPEVRIVIVHAAVGAINESDIMLASASNAIVMGFNVRPDANVRRAAEQEKVDLRTYRVIYDAINDVESAMRGMLAPQFKEVVVGRAEVRQVISTPKAIVAGSYVTEGRITNDSEVRLIRDGIV
;
A
#
# COMPACT_ATOMS: atom_id res chain seq x y z
N ALA A 1 39.50 14.83 12.99
CA ALA A 1 38.76 13.95 13.91
C ALA A 1 39.66 12.81 14.37
N ARG A 2 39.46 12.32 15.60
CA ARG A 2 40.12 11.12 16.12
C ARG A 2 39.24 9.89 15.87
N PRO A 3 39.79 8.67 15.88
CA PRO A 3 38.96 7.46 15.81
C PRO A 3 37.82 7.46 16.84
N SER A 4 36.66 6.92 16.46
CA SER A 4 35.44 6.86 17.31
C SER A 4 34.87 8.23 17.73
N MET A 5 35.17 9.30 17.00
CA MET A 5 34.65 10.64 17.26
C MET A 5 33.50 10.95 16.28
N PRO A 6 32.30 11.33 16.74
CA PRO A 6 31.23 11.77 15.84
C PRO A 6 31.61 13.09 15.20
N VAL A 7 31.35 13.21 13.90
CA VAL A 7 31.64 14.43 13.12
C VAL A 7 30.48 14.73 12.19
N GLU A 8 30.21 16.02 12.00
CA GLU A 8 29.31 16.52 10.96
C GLU A 8 30.15 16.88 9.73
N ILE A 9 29.72 16.41 8.57
CA ILE A 9 30.41 16.67 7.31
C ILE A 9 29.49 17.48 6.42
N LEU A 10 30.00 18.62 5.93
CA LEU A 10 29.31 19.51 5.02
C LEU A 10 29.96 19.46 3.63
N GLY A 11 29.20 19.74 2.58
CA GLY A 11 29.71 19.92 1.22
C GLY A 11 29.53 18.70 0.31
N PHE A 12 28.79 17.68 0.73
CA PHE A 12 28.34 16.62 -0.19
C PHE A 12 27.27 17.16 -1.14
N SER A 13 27.28 16.71 -2.38
CA SER A 13 26.21 16.97 -3.35
C SER A 13 24.92 16.25 -3.03
N GLU A 14 25.04 15.07 -2.42
CA GLU A 14 23.91 14.25 -1.95
C GLU A 14 24.22 13.69 -0.56
N VAL A 15 23.17 13.47 0.24
CA VAL A 15 23.32 12.89 1.57
C VAL A 15 23.53 11.39 1.47
N PRO A 16 24.65 10.84 2.04
CA PRO A 16 24.88 9.40 2.06
C PRO A 16 23.80 8.68 2.88
N GLN A 17 23.53 7.44 2.51
CA GLN A 17 22.59 6.60 3.25
C GLN A 17 23.20 6.09 4.55
N ALA A 18 22.35 5.75 5.52
CA ALA A 18 22.82 5.19 6.78
C ALA A 18 23.57 3.87 6.57
N GLY A 19 24.79 3.77 7.14
CA GLY A 19 25.67 2.61 6.98
C GLY A 19 26.59 2.63 5.75
N GLU A 20 26.52 3.65 4.90
CA GLU A 20 27.47 3.81 3.81
C GLU A 20 28.87 4.16 4.33
N ILE A 21 29.89 3.54 3.71
CA ILE A 21 31.28 3.76 4.07
C ILE A 21 31.83 4.94 3.29
N ILE A 22 32.35 5.94 4.00
CA ILE A 22 33.02 7.10 3.44
C ILE A 22 34.52 6.86 3.45
N ASN A 23 35.14 6.89 2.25
CA ASN A 23 36.57 6.76 2.09
C ASN A 23 37.17 8.10 1.63
N GLY A 24 38.22 8.56 2.31
CA GLY A 24 39.02 9.69 1.86
C GLY A 24 39.98 9.25 0.76
N MET A 25 40.01 9.98 -0.37
CA MET A 25 40.93 9.71 -1.50
C MET A 25 41.17 11.00 -2.30
N ASP A 26 42.10 10.95 -3.25
CA ASP A 26 42.37 12.07 -4.13
C ASP A 26 41.23 12.33 -5.11
N ASP A 27 41.00 13.60 -5.48
CA ASP A 27 39.88 14.05 -6.32
C ASP A 27 39.78 13.31 -7.65
N ASN A 28 40.91 13.02 -8.31
CA ASN A 28 40.94 12.31 -9.57
C ASN A 28 40.49 10.85 -9.42
N GLU A 29 40.93 10.18 -8.37
CA GLU A 29 40.54 8.81 -8.05
C GLU A 29 39.07 8.73 -7.65
N ALA A 30 38.63 9.69 -6.83
CA ALA A 30 37.24 9.78 -6.42
C ALA A 30 36.28 9.89 -7.63
N ARG A 31 36.62 10.80 -8.57
CA ARG A 31 35.85 11.00 -9.80
C ARG A 31 35.81 9.73 -10.66
N ALA A 32 36.94 9.08 -10.88
CA ALA A 32 37.02 7.84 -11.69
C ALA A 32 36.20 6.69 -11.07
N ILE A 33 36.18 6.57 -9.73
CA ILE A 33 35.40 5.56 -9.02
C ILE A 33 33.90 5.91 -9.09
N ALA A 34 33.53 7.18 -8.90
CA ALA A 34 32.15 7.63 -8.97
C ALA A 34 31.55 7.36 -10.37
N GLU A 35 32.29 7.71 -11.45
CA GLU A 35 31.84 7.44 -12.82
C GLU A 35 31.62 5.95 -13.07
N LYS A 36 32.52 5.07 -12.60
CA LYS A 36 32.36 3.63 -12.72
C LYS A 36 31.14 3.10 -11.94
N ARG A 37 30.86 3.64 -10.75
CA ARG A 37 29.71 3.24 -9.95
C ARG A 37 28.40 3.67 -10.61
N ILE A 38 28.31 4.93 -11.08
CA ILE A 38 27.16 5.45 -11.80
C ILE A 38 26.88 4.62 -13.07
N ALA A 39 27.93 4.32 -13.84
CA ALA A 39 27.79 3.47 -15.03
C ALA A 39 27.27 2.07 -14.69
N LYS A 40 27.77 1.45 -13.61
CA LYS A 40 27.32 0.15 -13.13
C LYS A 40 25.85 0.20 -12.66
N GLN A 41 25.49 1.23 -11.92
CA GLN A 41 24.12 1.41 -11.42
C GLN A 41 23.13 1.57 -12.58
N ARG A 42 23.46 2.40 -13.59
CA ARG A 42 22.63 2.55 -14.80
C ARG A 42 22.41 1.23 -15.54
N VAL A 43 23.45 0.41 -15.65
CA VAL A 43 23.32 -0.92 -16.28
C VAL A 43 22.43 -1.82 -15.44
N GLN A 44 22.53 -1.79 -14.12
CA GLN A 44 21.66 -2.57 -13.22
C GLN A 44 20.20 -2.10 -13.28
N GLU A 45 19.96 -0.79 -13.30
CA GLU A 45 18.61 -0.21 -13.45
C GLU A 45 17.97 -0.59 -14.79
N LEU A 46 18.75 -0.54 -15.89
CA LEU A 46 18.28 -0.98 -17.21
C LEU A 46 17.98 -2.49 -17.26
N GLN A 47 18.73 -3.30 -16.51
CA GLN A 47 18.48 -4.74 -16.40
C GLN A 47 17.32 -5.07 -15.44
N ALA A 48 17.14 -4.27 -14.39
CA ALA A 48 16.02 -4.40 -13.44
C ALA A 48 14.68 -3.98 -14.04
N THR A 49 14.67 -3.18 -15.12
CA THR A 49 13.47 -2.90 -15.89
C THR A 49 13.12 -4.15 -16.71
N HIS A 50 12.71 -5.22 -16.02
CA HIS A 50 12.15 -6.39 -16.67
C HIS A 50 10.95 -5.96 -17.51
N LYS A 51 11.04 -6.19 -18.83
CA LYS A 51 9.86 -6.16 -19.68
C LYS A 51 8.93 -7.22 -19.12
N VAL A 52 7.82 -6.77 -18.51
CA VAL A 52 6.76 -7.66 -18.07
C VAL A 52 6.36 -8.48 -19.29
N THR A 53 6.62 -9.79 -19.25
CA THR A 53 6.20 -10.69 -20.31
C THR A 53 4.74 -11.06 -20.12
N LEU A 54 4.06 -11.45 -21.21
CA LEU A 54 2.67 -11.92 -21.12
C LEU A 54 2.52 -13.09 -20.15
N ASP A 55 3.54 -13.94 -20.04
CA ASP A 55 3.56 -15.05 -19.09
C ASP A 55 3.59 -14.58 -17.62
N ASP A 56 4.31 -13.48 -17.34
CA ASP A 56 4.31 -12.87 -16.01
C ASP A 56 2.94 -12.30 -15.65
N ILE A 57 2.26 -11.70 -16.62
CA ILE A 57 0.87 -11.20 -16.45
C ILE A 57 -0.08 -12.37 -16.19
N PHE A 58 0.02 -13.46 -16.94
CA PHE A 58 -0.80 -14.64 -16.71
C PHE A 58 -0.57 -15.28 -15.34
N ASN A 59 0.67 -15.35 -14.89
CA ASN A 59 1.02 -15.84 -13.56
C ASN A 59 0.49 -14.92 -12.45
N GLN A 60 0.53 -13.60 -12.64
CA GLN A 60 -0.08 -12.64 -11.71
C GLN A 60 -1.60 -12.76 -11.63
N ILE A 61 -2.28 -12.97 -12.77
CA ILE A 61 -3.73 -13.17 -12.82
C ILE A 61 -4.14 -14.51 -12.13
N GLN A 62 -3.34 -15.56 -12.25
CA GLN A 62 -3.61 -16.84 -11.59
C GLN A 62 -3.35 -16.81 -10.07
N GLN A 63 -2.50 -15.95 -9.59
CA GLN A 63 -2.17 -15.82 -8.15
C GLN A 63 -3.16 -14.96 -7.35
N GLY A 64 -4.21 -14.43 -8.00
CA GLY A 64 -5.14 -13.47 -7.41
C GLY A 64 -4.58 -12.03 -7.53
N GLU A 65 -5.42 -11.08 -7.91
CA GLU A 65 -5.04 -9.65 -8.03
C GLU A 65 -4.60 -9.11 -6.66
N LEU A 66 -3.29 -9.11 -6.40
CA LEU A 66 -2.75 -8.30 -5.30
C LEU A 66 -3.05 -6.84 -5.61
N LYS A 67 -3.79 -6.19 -4.74
CA LYS A 67 -4.05 -4.75 -4.86
C LYS A 67 -2.81 -3.99 -4.44
N ASP A 68 -2.34 -3.08 -5.29
CA ASP A 68 -1.22 -2.22 -4.97
C ASP A 68 -1.72 -0.94 -4.28
N LEU A 69 -1.16 -0.65 -3.10
CA LEU A 69 -1.30 0.64 -2.43
C LEU A 69 -0.05 1.47 -2.71
N ASN A 70 -0.18 2.39 -3.66
CA ASN A 70 0.91 3.25 -4.08
C ASN A 70 1.07 4.42 -3.10
N ILE A 71 2.30 4.69 -2.66
CA ILE A 71 2.61 5.72 -1.69
C ILE A 71 3.80 6.56 -2.17
N ILE A 72 3.68 7.89 -2.03
CA ILE A 72 4.77 8.84 -2.16
C ILE A 72 5.12 9.36 -0.77
N ILE A 73 6.39 9.31 -0.39
CA ILE A 73 6.88 9.74 0.93
C ILE A 73 7.70 11.02 0.79
N LYS A 74 7.36 12.04 1.57
CA LYS A 74 8.18 13.24 1.73
C LYS A 74 8.43 13.49 3.21
N ALA A 75 9.67 13.71 3.60
CA ALA A 75 10.03 13.96 4.99
C ALA A 75 11.05 15.09 5.14
N ASP A 76 11.24 15.55 6.36
CA ASP A 76 12.17 16.63 6.71
C ASP A 76 13.64 16.22 6.55
N VAL A 77 13.97 14.96 6.87
CA VAL A 77 15.34 14.44 6.82
C VAL A 77 15.37 13.01 6.24
N GLN A 78 16.54 12.59 5.75
CA GLN A 78 16.72 11.28 5.13
C GLN A 78 16.42 10.12 6.10
N GLY A 79 16.82 10.24 7.36
CA GLY A 79 16.51 9.22 8.36
C GLY A 79 15.02 9.00 8.58
N SER A 80 14.21 10.07 8.47
CA SER A 80 12.74 9.97 8.55
C SER A 80 12.16 9.26 7.33
N VAL A 81 12.70 9.52 6.12
CA VAL A 81 12.30 8.83 4.89
C VAL A 81 12.57 7.33 5.02
N GLU A 82 13.78 6.96 5.46
CA GLU A 82 14.18 5.57 5.61
C GLU A 82 13.39 4.82 6.69
N ALA A 83 13.18 5.46 7.84
CA ALA A 83 12.39 4.87 8.92
C ALA A 83 10.95 4.57 8.48
N LEU A 84 10.31 5.52 7.77
CA LEU A 84 8.99 5.31 7.19
C LEU A 84 8.99 4.18 6.15
N ARG A 85 9.94 4.21 5.23
CA ARG A 85 10.09 3.20 4.18
C ARG A 85 10.19 1.80 4.78
N GLN A 86 11.12 1.58 5.71
CA GLN A 86 11.32 0.29 6.36
C GLN A 86 10.09 -0.15 7.16
N SER A 87 9.42 0.78 7.84
CA SER A 87 8.21 0.48 8.61
C SER A 87 7.06 0.07 7.71
N LEU A 88 6.87 0.75 6.57
CA LEU A 88 5.83 0.43 5.61
C LEU A 88 6.11 -0.88 4.84
N GLU A 89 7.35 -1.11 4.43
CA GLU A 89 7.78 -2.37 3.78
C GLU A 89 7.68 -3.57 4.73
N GLY A 90 7.74 -3.32 6.05
CA GLY A 90 7.55 -4.34 7.10
C GLY A 90 6.09 -4.82 7.24
N ILE A 91 5.11 -4.06 6.75
CA ILE A 91 3.69 -4.43 6.81
C ILE A 91 3.42 -5.50 5.75
N LYS A 92 3.11 -6.71 6.21
CA LYS A 92 2.79 -7.84 5.33
C LYS A 92 1.29 -8.07 5.29
N ASN A 93 0.72 -8.05 4.09
CA ASN A 93 -0.67 -8.42 3.87
C ASN A 93 -0.75 -9.35 2.65
N PRO A 94 -1.55 -10.42 2.69
CA PRO A 94 -1.65 -11.37 1.58
C PRO A 94 -2.38 -10.83 0.36
N GLU A 95 -3.20 -9.80 0.50
CA GLU A 95 -4.08 -9.30 -0.57
C GLU A 95 -3.71 -7.88 -1.04
N VAL A 96 -2.95 -7.12 -0.23
CA VAL A 96 -2.55 -5.74 -0.55
C VAL A 96 -1.05 -5.59 -0.40
N ARG A 97 -0.40 -5.08 -1.43
CA ARG A 97 1.03 -4.78 -1.45
C ARG A 97 1.24 -3.26 -1.38
N ILE A 98 2.15 -2.83 -0.52
CA ILE A 98 2.60 -1.44 -0.47
C ILE A 98 3.69 -1.23 -1.53
N VAL A 99 3.51 -0.23 -2.37
CA VAL A 99 4.48 0.18 -3.40
C VAL A 99 4.89 1.62 -3.16
N ILE A 100 6.15 1.84 -2.79
CA ILE A 100 6.69 3.18 -2.63
C ILE A 100 7.14 3.69 -4.00
N VAL A 101 6.31 4.53 -4.62
CA VAL A 101 6.54 5.10 -5.96
C VAL A 101 7.68 6.10 -5.93
N HIS A 102 7.71 6.95 -4.90
CA HIS A 102 8.75 7.95 -4.72
C HIS A 102 8.97 8.25 -3.24
N ALA A 103 10.23 8.45 -2.85
CA ALA A 103 10.59 8.83 -1.49
C ALA A 103 11.73 9.85 -1.54
N ALA A 104 11.53 11.02 -0.96
CA ALA A 104 12.52 12.09 -0.99
C ALA A 104 12.43 13.02 0.22
N VAL A 105 13.54 13.71 0.51
CA VAL A 105 13.62 14.75 1.53
C VAL A 105 13.11 16.08 0.97
N GLY A 106 12.48 16.87 1.82
CA GLY A 106 12.04 18.24 1.54
C GLY A 106 10.53 18.41 1.56
N ALA A 107 10.10 19.64 1.24
CA ALA A 107 8.68 19.98 1.18
C ALA A 107 7.97 19.23 0.04
N ILE A 108 6.69 19.00 0.22
CA ILE A 108 5.82 18.45 -0.83
C ILE A 108 5.62 19.55 -1.87
N ASN A 109 5.76 19.22 -3.14
CA ASN A 109 5.62 20.15 -4.26
C ASN A 109 4.53 19.70 -5.26
N GLU A 110 4.20 20.55 -6.23
CA GLU A 110 3.17 20.25 -7.24
C GLU A 110 3.54 19.01 -8.10
N SER A 111 4.83 18.80 -8.38
CA SER A 111 5.28 17.64 -9.15
C SER A 111 5.02 16.33 -8.39
N ASP A 112 5.11 16.34 -7.05
CA ASP A 112 4.76 15.18 -6.23
C ASP A 112 3.27 14.85 -6.34
N ILE A 113 2.41 15.89 -6.40
CA ILE A 113 0.96 15.72 -6.58
C ILE A 113 0.64 15.19 -7.99
N MET A 114 1.28 15.72 -9.02
CA MET A 114 1.10 15.22 -10.39
C MET A 114 1.56 13.77 -10.53
N LEU A 115 2.68 13.40 -9.89
CA LEU A 115 3.14 12.01 -9.87
C LEU A 115 2.14 11.12 -9.13
N ALA A 116 1.59 11.59 -8.00
CA ALA A 116 0.58 10.87 -7.25
C ALA A 116 -0.70 10.65 -8.06
N SER A 117 -1.18 11.68 -8.76
CA SER A 117 -2.33 11.59 -9.66
C SER A 117 -2.09 10.56 -10.77
N ALA A 118 -0.92 10.60 -11.42
CA ALA A 118 -0.57 9.68 -12.50
C ALA A 118 -0.38 8.22 -12.04
N SER A 119 0.06 8.00 -10.81
CA SER A 119 0.31 6.67 -10.24
C SER A 119 -0.80 6.17 -9.31
N ASN A 120 -1.88 6.92 -9.16
CA ASN A 120 -2.95 6.66 -8.18
C ASN A 120 -2.38 6.40 -6.77
N ALA A 121 -1.48 7.29 -6.33
CA ALA A 121 -0.77 7.16 -5.08
C ALA A 121 -1.28 8.13 -4.00
N ILE A 122 -1.11 7.74 -2.74
CA ILE A 122 -1.30 8.60 -1.57
C ILE A 122 0.00 9.36 -1.30
N VAL A 123 -0.09 10.67 -1.03
CA VAL A 123 1.07 11.48 -0.63
C VAL A 123 1.14 11.58 0.89
N MET A 124 2.25 11.10 1.45
CA MET A 124 2.52 11.11 2.89
C MET A 124 3.65 12.09 3.20
N GLY A 125 3.33 13.16 3.92
CA GLY A 125 4.30 14.11 4.45
C GLY A 125 4.63 13.79 5.91
N PHE A 126 5.89 13.55 6.24
CA PHE A 126 6.33 13.36 7.61
C PHE A 126 7.13 14.57 8.09
N ASN A 127 6.61 15.23 9.13
CA ASN A 127 7.17 16.44 9.69
C ASN A 127 7.36 17.60 8.67
N VAL A 128 6.69 17.54 7.53
CA VAL A 128 6.65 18.56 6.49
C VAL A 128 5.22 19.10 6.31
N ARG A 129 5.10 20.34 5.87
CA ARG A 129 3.79 20.95 5.62
C ARG A 129 3.67 21.37 4.16
N PRO A 130 2.62 20.93 3.46
CA PRO A 130 2.32 21.43 2.13
C PRO A 130 1.92 22.91 2.19
N ASP A 131 2.31 23.68 1.22
CA ASP A 131 1.84 25.06 1.06
C ASP A 131 0.40 25.11 0.53
N ALA A 132 -0.16 26.34 0.40
CA ALA A 132 -1.54 26.53 -0.03
C ALA A 132 -1.74 26.16 -1.51
N ASN A 133 -0.71 26.24 -2.35
CA ASN A 133 -0.80 25.88 -3.77
C ASN A 133 -0.84 24.36 -3.93
N VAL A 134 0.04 23.65 -3.21
CA VAL A 134 0.08 22.19 -3.18
C VAL A 134 -1.23 21.59 -2.67
N ARG A 135 -1.84 22.17 -1.64
CA ARG A 135 -3.15 21.71 -1.14
C ARG A 135 -4.24 21.88 -2.20
N ARG A 136 -4.28 23.03 -2.88
CA ARG A 136 -5.24 23.26 -3.96
C ARG A 136 -5.01 22.30 -5.12
N ALA A 137 -3.76 22.04 -5.50
CA ALA A 137 -3.42 21.06 -6.52
C ALA A 137 -3.89 19.65 -6.12
N ALA A 138 -3.67 19.23 -4.88
CA ALA A 138 -4.13 17.94 -4.37
C ALA A 138 -5.67 17.81 -4.41
N GLU A 139 -6.40 18.88 -4.04
CA GLU A 139 -7.86 18.91 -4.13
C GLU A 139 -8.36 18.83 -5.59
N GLN A 140 -7.73 19.56 -6.50
CA GLN A 140 -8.07 19.55 -7.93
C GLN A 140 -7.84 18.18 -8.56
N GLU A 141 -6.68 17.57 -8.28
CA GLU A 141 -6.29 16.25 -8.78
C GLU A 141 -6.91 15.10 -7.97
N LYS A 142 -7.65 15.39 -6.89
CA LYS A 142 -8.26 14.40 -5.98
C LYS A 142 -7.24 13.44 -5.37
N VAL A 143 -6.03 13.92 -5.11
CA VAL A 143 -4.96 13.15 -4.48
C VAL A 143 -5.13 13.21 -2.96
N ASP A 144 -5.10 12.06 -2.29
CA ASP A 144 -5.11 11.99 -0.83
C ASP A 144 -3.73 12.43 -0.30
N LEU A 145 -3.71 13.58 0.38
CA LEU A 145 -2.53 14.21 0.93
C LEU A 145 -2.63 14.24 2.45
N ARG A 146 -1.78 13.46 3.12
CA ARG A 146 -1.75 13.34 4.57
C ARG A 146 -0.43 13.76 5.16
N THR A 147 -0.47 14.36 6.34
CA THR A 147 0.74 14.81 7.04
C THR A 147 0.79 14.26 8.46
N TYR A 148 1.94 13.73 8.83
CA TYR A 148 2.17 13.07 10.12
C TYR A 148 3.37 13.68 10.86
N ARG A 149 3.34 13.55 12.19
CA ARG A 149 4.46 13.88 13.07
C ARG A 149 4.93 12.69 13.89
N VAL A 150 4.09 11.68 13.98
CA VAL A 150 4.35 10.44 14.70
C VAL A 150 4.29 9.30 13.71
N ILE A 151 5.32 8.45 13.69
CA ILE A 151 5.43 7.37 12.71
C ILE A 151 4.32 6.32 12.85
N TYR A 152 3.89 6.08 14.09
CA TYR A 152 2.82 5.11 14.37
C TYR A 152 1.47 5.54 13.80
N ASP A 153 1.18 6.84 13.77
CA ASP A 153 -0.05 7.35 13.17
C ASP A 153 -0.06 7.08 11.65
N ALA A 154 1.09 7.28 11.00
CA ALA A 154 1.25 6.99 9.58
C ALA A 154 1.06 5.49 9.28
N ILE A 155 1.65 4.60 10.10
CA ILE A 155 1.52 3.15 9.96
C ILE A 155 0.06 2.72 10.15
N ASN A 156 -0.61 3.18 11.22
CA ASN A 156 -2.00 2.84 11.52
C ASN A 156 -2.96 3.28 10.41
N ASP A 157 -2.73 4.45 9.82
CA ASP A 157 -3.54 4.96 8.71
C ASP A 157 -3.36 4.12 7.45
N VAL A 158 -2.11 3.71 7.14
CA VAL A 158 -1.83 2.83 6.00
C VAL A 158 -2.45 1.45 6.21
N GLU A 159 -2.32 0.85 7.40
CA GLU A 159 -2.99 -0.41 7.72
C GLU A 159 -4.51 -0.32 7.61
N SER A 160 -5.07 0.83 8.01
CA SER A 160 -6.51 1.08 7.90
C SER A 160 -6.96 1.24 6.45
N ALA A 161 -6.15 1.92 5.62
CA ALA A 161 -6.38 2.03 4.18
C ALA A 161 -6.32 0.66 3.50
N MET A 162 -5.31 -0.17 3.84
CA MET A 162 -5.20 -1.53 3.33
C MET A 162 -6.43 -2.38 3.69
N ARG A 163 -6.89 -2.29 4.94
CA ARG A 163 -8.12 -2.98 5.38
C ARG A 163 -9.35 -2.51 4.60
N GLY A 164 -9.45 -1.22 4.29
CA GLY A 164 -10.53 -0.66 3.47
C GLY A 164 -10.50 -1.10 2.00
N MET A 165 -9.34 -1.51 1.49
CA MET A 165 -9.19 -2.05 0.13
C MET A 165 -9.62 -3.52 0.03
N LEU A 166 -9.71 -4.26 1.14
CA LEU A 166 -10.11 -5.65 1.14
C LEU A 166 -11.59 -5.79 0.75
N ALA A 167 -11.94 -6.88 0.08
CA ALA A 167 -13.33 -7.20 -0.18
C ALA A 167 -14.05 -7.45 1.16
N PRO A 168 -15.31 -6.99 1.33
CA PRO A 168 -16.05 -7.25 2.55
C PRO A 168 -16.20 -8.77 2.72
N GLN A 169 -15.72 -9.29 3.86
CA GLN A 169 -15.95 -10.68 4.22
C GLN A 169 -17.33 -10.79 4.85
N PHE A 170 -18.24 -11.46 4.17
CA PHE A 170 -19.57 -11.75 4.70
C PHE A 170 -19.48 -12.95 5.65
N LYS A 171 -19.84 -12.74 6.90
CA LYS A 171 -20.03 -13.81 7.87
C LYS A 171 -21.50 -14.19 7.88
N GLU A 172 -21.78 -15.45 7.53
CA GLU A 172 -23.15 -15.94 7.67
C GLU A 172 -23.53 -16.03 9.14
N VAL A 173 -24.64 -15.43 9.46
CA VAL A 173 -25.25 -15.47 10.80
C VAL A 173 -26.61 -16.12 10.68
N VAL A 174 -26.78 -17.26 11.33
CA VAL A 174 -28.08 -17.93 11.39
C VAL A 174 -29.03 -17.08 12.23
N VAL A 175 -30.00 -16.44 11.59
CA VAL A 175 -30.99 -15.57 12.23
C VAL A 175 -32.26 -16.33 12.64
N GLY A 176 -32.49 -17.50 12.07
CA GLY A 176 -33.65 -18.35 12.40
C GLY A 176 -33.57 -19.70 11.73
N ARG A 177 -34.43 -20.61 12.20
CA ARG A 177 -34.64 -21.93 11.64
C ARG A 177 -36.10 -22.17 11.36
N ALA A 178 -36.39 -22.82 10.25
CA ALA A 178 -37.74 -23.20 9.89
C ALA A 178 -37.75 -24.67 9.42
N GLU A 179 -38.82 -25.38 9.74
CA GLU A 179 -39.10 -26.73 9.30
C GLU A 179 -40.17 -26.72 8.22
N VAL A 180 -39.91 -27.37 7.09
CA VAL A 180 -40.90 -27.51 6.03
C VAL A 180 -41.92 -28.58 6.47
N ARG A 181 -43.17 -28.17 6.72
CA ARG A 181 -44.26 -29.05 7.14
C ARG A 181 -45.15 -29.50 5.99
N GLN A 182 -45.30 -28.67 4.97
CA GLN A 182 -46.18 -28.97 3.85
C GLN A 182 -45.59 -28.47 2.55
N VAL A 183 -45.60 -29.28 1.52
CA VAL A 183 -45.25 -28.90 0.16
C VAL A 183 -46.51 -28.68 -0.64
N ILE A 184 -46.75 -27.46 -1.11
CA ILE A 184 -47.93 -27.07 -1.88
C ILE A 184 -47.49 -26.89 -3.34
N SER A 185 -48.03 -27.74 -4.21
CA SER A 185 -47.78 -27.61 -5.66
C SER A 185 -48.85 -26.72 -6.27
N THR A 186 -48.48 -25.62 -6.86
CA THR A 186 -49.34 -24.73 -7.62
C THR A 186 -48.98 -24.79 -9.10
N PRO A 187 -49.88 -24.42 -10.04
CA PRO A 187 -49.56 -24.44 -11.48
C PRO A 187 -48.35 -23.56 -11.87
N LYS A 188 -47.97 -22.63 -11.03
CA LYS A 188 -46.88 -21.67 -11.30
C LYS A 188 -45.57 -21.93 -10.51
N ALA A 189 -45.67 -22.62 -9.34
CA ALA A 189 -44.50 -22.85 -8.49
C ALA A 189 -44.80 -23.89 -7.41
N ILE A 190 -43.78 -24.53 -6.89
CA ILE A 190 -43.83 -25.36 -5.69
C ILE A 190 -43.54 -24.46 -4.48
N VAL A 191 -44.44 -24.43 -3.50
CA VAL A 191 -44.30 -23.61 -2.30
C VAL A 191 -44.09 -24.49 -1.09
N ALA A 192 -43.06 -24.22 -0.29
CA ALA A 192 -42.79 -24.88 0.96
C ALA A 192 -43.50 -24.16 2.13
N GLY A 193 -44.56 -24.76 2.64
CA GLY A 193 -45.21 -24.32 3.87
C GLY A 193 -44.30 -24.63 5.07
N SER A 194 -43.70 -23.62 5.65
CA SER A 194 -42.65 -23.77 6.66
C SER A 194 -43.13 -23.17 8.00
N TYR A 195 -42.73 -23.78 9.10
CA TYR A 195 -42.95 -23.32 10.47
C TYR A 195 -41.65 -22.86 11.07
N VAL A 196 -41.57 -21.62 11.56
CA VAL A 196 -40.36 -21.07 12.21
C VAL A 196 -40.22 -21.73 13.58
N THR A 197 -39.14 -22.50 13.77
CA THR A 197 -38.85 -23.23 15.01
C THR A 197 -37.99 -22.41 15.95
N GLU A 198 -37.11 -21.55 15.40
CA GLU A 198 -36.18 -20.75 16.18
C GLU A 198 -35.90 -19.40 15.50
N GLY A 199 -35.72 -18.34 16.27
CA GLY A 199 -35.34 -17.02 15.77
C GLY A 199 -36.44 -16.33 14.93
N ARG A 200 -35.98 -15.55 13.94
CA ARG A 200 -36.87 -14.76 13.07
C ARG A 200 -36.39 -14.86 11.62
N ILE A 201 -37.31 -15.07 10.70
CA ILE A 201 -37.06 -15.09 9.26
C ILE A 201 -37.69 -13.85 8.64
N THR A 202 -36.94 -13.09 7.87
CA THR A 202 -37.40 -11.92 7.12
C THR A 202 -37.47 -12.25 5.63
N ASN A 203 -38.14 -11.42 4.86
CA ASN A 203 -38.31 -11.63 3.41
C ASN A 203 -36.98 -11.57 2.64
N ASP A 204 -35.97 -10.89 3.18
CA ASP A 204 -34.65 -10.74 2.57
C ASP A 204 -33.63 -11.80 3.06
N SER A 205 -34.10 -12.79 3.84
CA SER A 205 -33.20 -13.83 4.36
C SER A 205 -32.86 -14.85 3.29
N GLU A 206 -31.57 -15.11 3.10
CA GLU A 206 -31.12 -16.27 2.34
C GLU A 206 -31.34 -17.56 3.13
N VAL A 207 -31.65 -18.66 2.45
CA VAL A 207 -31.96 -19.93 3.11
C VAL A 207 -31.03 -21.04 2.66
N ARG A 208 -30.56 -21.85 3.61
CA ARG A 208 -29.88 -23.12 3.35
C ARG A 208 -30.85 -24.25 3.62
N LEU A 209 -31.02 -25.12 2.64
CA LEU A 209 -31.82 -26.33 2.79
C LEU A 209 -30.96 -27.43 3.42
N ILE A 210 -31.43 -27.97 4.53
CA ILE A 210 -30.80 -29.13 5.17
C ILE A 210 -31.75 -30.32 5.00
N ARG A 211 -31.25 -31.42 4.40
CA ARG A 211 -31.99 -32.66 4.26
C ARG A 211 -31.09 -33.81 4.73
N ASP A 212 -31.61 -34.64 5.64
CA ASP A 212 -30.89 -35.78 6.21
C ASP A 212 -29.51 -35.41 6.81
N GLY A 213 -29.43 -34.21 7.40
CA GLY A 213 -28.18 -33.67 8.00
C GLY A 213 -27.19 -33.13 6.99
N ILE A 214 -27.48 -33.10 5.70
CA ILE A 214 -26.63 -32.54 4.63
C ILE A 214 -27.18 -31.17 4.19
N VAL A 215 -26.28 -30.18 4.06
CA VAL A 215 -26.59 -28.81 3.63
C VAL A 215 -26.49 -28.70 2.13
#